data_8b7e3103d1a588b7275ae73f9f4923bc
#
_entry.id   8b7e3103d1a588b7275ae73f9f4923bc
#
_cell.length_a   1.000
_cell.length_b   1.000
_cell.length_c   1.000
_cell.angle_alpha   90.00
_cell.angle_beta   90.00
_cell.angle_gamma   90.00
#
_symmetry.space_group_name_H-M   'P 1'
#
loop_
_entity.id
_entity.type
_entity.pdbx_description
1 polymer ?
#
loop_
_entity_poly.entity_id
_entity_poly.type
_entity_poly.pdbx_seq_one_letter_code
_entity_poly.pdbx_strand_id
1 'polypeptide(L)'
;MDRLLSVVVSVYNEEKALEDFYKETTGILKDIDWAYELIFVNDGSSDQSLAILERLSASDRAVKVVSFSRNFGHEAAMIAGLDYSSGDGIICMDADLQHPPECIP
;
A
#
# COMPACT_ATOMS: atom_id res chain seq x y z
N MET A 1 5.72 -21.64 -8.55
CA MET A 1 4.82 -20.84 -9.39
C MET A 1 4.85 -19.40 -8.93
N ASP A 2 5.14 -18.54 -9.85
CA ASP A 2 5.51 -17.19 -9.49
C ASP A 2 4.37 -16.21 -9.75
N ARG A 3 3.28 -16.39 -9.02
CA ARG A 3 2.19 -15.43 -9.06
C ARG A 3 2.49 -14.28 -8.14
N LEU A 4 2.24 -13.09 -8.61
CA LEU A 4 2.48 -11.86 -7.85
C LEU A 4 1.14 -11.18 -7.56
N LEU A 5 0.92 -10.85 -6.31
CA LEU A 5 -0.24 -10.09 -5.87
C LEU A 5 0.19 -8.65 -5.64
N SER A 6 -0.43 -7.72 -6.35
CA SER A 6 -0.20 -6.29 -6.13
C SER A 6 -1.29 -5.75 -5.20
N VAL A 7 -0.88 -5.20 -4.07
CA VAL A 7 -1.80 -4.56 -3.12
C VAL A 7 -1.57 -3.06 -3.23
N VAL A 8 -2.55 -2.35 -3.77
CA VAL A 8 -2.48 -0.90 -3.95
C VAL A 8 -3.18 -0.24 -2.78
N VAL A 9 -2.45 0.61 -2.06
CA VAL A 9 -2.94 1.24 -0.83
C VAL A 9 -2.89 2.75 -0.99
N SER A 10 -4.05 3.40 -0.90
CA SER A 10 -4.15 4.86 -0.92
C SER A 10 -3.87 5.40 0.47
N VAL A 11 -3.01 6.41 0.55
CA VAL A 11 -2.59 7.02 1.82
C VAL A 11 -2.80 8.52 1.75
N TYR A 12 -3.56 9.06 2.70
CA TYR A 12 -3.69 10.51 2.86
C TYR A 12 -3.80 10.82 4.35
N ASN A 13 -2.74 11.41 4.92
CA ASN A 13 -2.68 11.81 6.34
C ASN A 13 -3.03 10.66 7.29
N GLU A 14 -2.35 9.52 7.11
CA GLU A 14 -2.58 8.32 7.92
C GLU A 14 -1.37 7.95 8.79
N GLU A 15 -0.61 8.95 9.24
CA GLU A 15 0.63 8.68 9.98
C GLU A 15 0.41 7.80 11.21
N LYS A 16 -0.75 7.89 11.85
CA LYS A 16 -1.02 7.11 13.07
C LYS A 16 -1.37 5.65 12.79
N ALA A 17 -1.88 5.35 11.60
CA ALA A 17 -2.37 4.02 11.26
C ALA A 17 -1.40 3.21 10.40
N LEU A 18 -0.44 3.87 9.74
CA LEU A 18 0.37 3.23 8.72
C LEU A 18 1.19 2.05 9.21
N GLU A 19 1.87 2.18 10.35
CA GLU A 19 2.70 1.08 10.84
C GLU A 19 1.88 -0.13 11.23
N ASP A 20 0.75 0.10 11.90
CA ASP A 20 -0.14 -0.99 12.27
C ASP A 20 -0.75 -1.65 11.03
N PHE A 21 -1.17 -0.83 10.06
CA PHE A 21 -1.69 -1.34 8.79
C PHE A 21 -0.66 -2.22 8.09
N TYR A 22 0.58 -1.74 8.02
CA TYR A 22 1.67 -2.48 7.39
C TYR A 22 1.89 -3.83 8.08
N LYS A 23 1.96 -3.83 9.41
CA LYS A 23 2.21 -5.06 10.18
C LYS A 23 1.09 -6.07 9.99
N GLU A 24 -0.16 -5.63 10.09
CA GLU A 24 -1.31 -6.52 9.93
C GLU A 24 -1.39 -7.08 8.51
N THR A 25 -1.19 -6.22 7.52
CA THR A 25 -1.31 -6.63 6.12
C THR A 25 -0.20 -7.61 5.75
N THR A 26 1.04 -7.32 6.11
CA THR A 26 2.15 -8.23 5.80
C THR A 26 2.02 -9.54 6.56
N GLY A 27 1.49 -9.52 7.78
CA GLY A 27 1.25 -10.73 8.53
C GLY A 27 0.31 -11.69 7.82
N ILE A 28 -0.72 -11.14 7.16
CA ILE A 28 -1.67 -11.94 6.40
C ILE A 28 -1.06 -12.38 5.07
N LEU A 29 -0.36 -11.48 4.38
CA LEU A 29 0.22 -11.77 3.07
C LEU A 29 1.29 -12.85 3.13
N LYS A 30 1.99 -12.97 4.24
CA LYS A 30 3.00 -14.03 4.41
C LYS A 30 2.40 -15.43 4.36
N ASP A 31 1.12 -15.58 4.68
CA ASP A 31 0.44 -16.88 4.67
C ASP A 31 -0.20 -17.21 3.33
N ILE A 32 -0.14 -16.28 2.37
CA ILE A 32 -0.67 -16.49 1.02
C ILE A 32 0.44 -17.13 0.16
N ASP A 33 0.05 -18.08 -0.69
CA ASP A 33 0.98 -18.82 -1.54
C ASP A 33 1.36 -18.05 -2.80
N TRP A 34 1.45 -16.73 -2.72
CA TRP A 34 1.84 -15.84 -3.80
C TRP A 34 2.94 -14.92 -3.29
N ALA A 35 3.82 -14.50 -4.18
CA ALA A 35 4.65 -13.34 -3.90
C ALA A 35 3.74 -12.10 -3.87
N TYR A 36 4.17 -11.04 -3.20
CA TYR A 36 3.35 -9.83 -3.14
C TYR A 36 4.21 -8.58 -3.23
N GLU A 37 3.58 -7.50 -3.66
CA GLU A 37 4.14 -6.15 -3.57
C GLU A 37 3.07 -5.25 -2.95
N LEU A 38 3.52 -4.35 -2.08
CA LEU A 38 2.67 -3.32 -1.49
C LEU A 38 3.01 -2.00 -2.15
N ILE A 39 2.05 -1.42 -2.85
CA ILE A 39 2.24 -0.14 -3.54
C ILE A 39 1.45 0.91 -2.77
N PHE A 40 2.16 1.68 -1.96
CA PHE A 40 1.54 2.79 -1.24
C PHE A 40 1.56 4.03 -2.11
N VAL A 41 0.39 4.60 -2.36
CA VAL A 41 0.29 5.85 -3.10
C VAL A 41 -0.01 6.96 -2.11
N ASN A 42 0.98 7.81 -1.86
CA ASN A 42 0.83 8.95 -0.98
C ASN A 42 0.17 10.09 -1.75
N ASP A 43 -1.08 10.36 -1.43
CA ASP A 43 -1.90 11.33 -2.14
C ASP A 43 -1.74 12.72 -1.54
N GLY A 44 -0.50 13.20 -1.50
CA GLY A 44 -0.20 14.55 -1.06
C GLY A 44 -0.37 14.78 0.43
N SER A 45 -0.01 13.79 1.28
CA SER A 45 -0.11 13.93 2.72
C SER A 45 0.70 15.11 3.24
N SER A 46 0.16 15.82 4.22
CA SER A 46 0.83 16.94 4.87
C SER A 46 1.45 16.55 6.21
N ASP A 47 1.22 15.34 6.68
CA ASP A 47 1.76 14.82 7.94
C ASP A 47 3.03 13.98 7.69
N GLN A 48 3.37 13.09 8.61
CA GLN A 48 4.57 12.23 8.52
C GLN A 48 4.35 10.96 7.70
N SER A 49 3.22 10.82 7.00
CA SER A 49 2.92 9.62 6.23
C SER A 49 4.02 9.29 5.24
N LEU A 50 4.48 10.26 4.46
CA LEU A 50 5.53 10.00 3.46
C LEU A 50 6.82 9.51 4.12
N ALA A 51 7.23 10.13 5.23
CA ALA A 51 8.45 9.71 5.93
C ALA A 51 8.34 8.27 6.43
N ILE A 52 7.16 7.88 6.92
CA ILE A 52 6.92 6.51 7.37
C ILE A 52 7.00 5.54 6.19
N LEU A 53 6.38 5.89 5.07
CA LEU A 53 6.40 5.05 3.86
C LEU A 53 7.82 4.87 3.33
N GLU A 54 8.60 5.93 3.31
CA GLU A 54 9.99 5.85 2.86
C GLU A 54 10.81 4.94 3.77
N ARG A 55 10.57 4.99 5.06
CA ARG A 55 11.24 4.11 6.01
C ARG A 55 10.85 2.65 5.79
N LEU A 56 9.57 2.38 5.57
CA LEU A 56 9.10 1.02 5.29
C LEU A 56 9.69 0.49 3.98
N SER A 57 9.73 1.33 2.96
CA SER A 57 10.31 0.96 1.67
C SER A 57 11.79 0.65 1.77
N ALA A 58 12.52 1.35 2.62
CA ALA A 58 13.93 1.13 2.81
C ALA A 58 14.22 -0.22 3.49
N SER A 59 13.29 -0.70 4.32
CA SER A 59 13.49 -1.93 5.09
C SER A 59 12.82 -3.15 4.47
N ASP A 60 11.95 -2.98 3.47
CA ASP A 60 11.19 -4.08 2.88
C ASP A 60 11.10 -3.89 1.37
N ARG A 61 11.71 -4.81 0.62
CA ARG A 61 11.74 -4.75 -0.85
C ARG A 61 10.36 -4.86 -1.49
N ALA A 62 9.41 -5.46 -0.80
CA ALA A 62 8.05 -5.61 -1.31
C ALA A 62 7.28 -4.29 -1.27
N VAL A 63 7.76 -3.30 -0.52
CA VAL A 63 7.11 -2.00 -0.37
C VAL A 63 7.61 -1.03 -1.43
N LYS A 64 6.66 -0.48 -2.20
CA LYS A 64 6.92 0.54 -3.21
C LYS A 64 6.10 1.77 -2.87
N VAL A 65 6.65 2.96 -3.14
CA VAL A 65 5.99 4.22 -2.80
C VAL A 65 5.87 5.08 -4.04
N VAL A 66 4.65 5.53 -4.33
CA VAL A 66 4.37 6.55 -5.34
C VAL A 66 3.87 7.76 -4.57
N SER A 67 4.47 8.92 -4.77
CA SER A 67 4.11 10.11 -4.02
C SER A 67 3.69 11.24 -4.93
N PHE A 68 2.51 11.80 -4.66
CA PHE A 68 2.02 13.00 -5.34
C PHE A 68 2.49 14.24 -4.61
N SER A 69 2.73 15.32 -5.35
CA SER A 69 3.13 16.59 -4.76
C SER A 69 1.99 17.32 -4.03
N ARG A 70 0.74 16.91 -4.29
CA ARG A 70 -0.44 17.46 -3.64
C ARG A 70 -1.56 16.44 -3.70
N ASN A 71 -2.65 16.69 -2.99
CA ASN A 71 -3.81 15.82 -2.99
C ASN A 71 -4.54 15.90 -4.32
N PHE A 72 -4.67 14.77 -5.01
CA PHE A 72 -5.43 14.65 -6.27
C PHE A 72 -6.69 13.81 -6.12
N GLY A 73 -6.88 13.18 -4.96
CA GLY A 73 -8.06 12.40 -4.66
C GLY A 73 -7.82 10.90 -4.73
N HIS A 74 -8.72 10.17 -4.11
CA HIS A 74 -8.63 8.71 -3.96
C HIS A 74 -8.58 7.99 -5.31
N GLU A 75 -9.41 8.40 -6.26
CA GLU A 75 -9.44 7.76 -7.57
C GLU A 75 -8.14 7.93 -8.33
N ALA A 76 -7.55 9.13 -8.28
CA ALA A 76 -6.26 9.37 -8.92
C ALA A 76 -5.17 8.50 -8.29
N ALA A 77 -5.20 8.34 -6.96
CA ALA A 77 -4.26 7.50 -6.25
C ALA A 77 -4.40 6.04 -6.67
N MET A 78 -5.61 5.54 -6.81
CA MET A 78 -5.85 4.17 -7.24
C MET A 78 -5.36 3.95 -8.67
N ILE A 79 -5.64 4.89 -9.58
CA ILE A 79 -5.19 4.78 -10.97
C ILE A 79 -3.67 4.74 -11.03
N ALA A 80 -2.99 5.62 -10.29
CA ALA A 80 -1.53 5.64 -10.25
C ALA A 80 -0.97 4.31 -9.73
N GLY A 81 -1.59 3.77 -8.68
CA GLY A 81 -1.18 2.48 -8.13
C GLY A 81 -1.35 1.35 -9.12
N LEU A 82 -2.48 1.34 -9.84
CA LEU A 82 -2.74 0.34 -10.87
C LEU A 82 -1.71 0.42 -11.99
N ASP A 83 -1.39 1.62 -12.45
CA ASP A 83 -0.39 1.80 -13.49
C ASP A 83 0.99 1.33 -13.05
N TYR A 84 1.29 1.45 -11.77
CA TYR A 84 2.58 1.06 -11.21
C TYR A 84 2.66 -0.42 -10.89
N SER A 85 1.52 -1.09 -10.80
CA SER A 85 1.48 -2.50 -10.38
C SER A 85 1.96 -3.41 -11.50
N SER A 86 2.54 -4.54 -11.11
CA SER A 86 3.00 -5.56 -12.05
C SER A 86 2.46 -6.95 -11.71
N GLY A 87 1.51 -7.02 -10.80
CA GLY A 87 1.00 -8.29 -10.31
C GLY A 87 0.01 -8.98 -11.23
N ASP A 88 -0.15 -10.27 -11.02
CA ASP A 88 -1.14 -11.10 -11.72
C ASP A 88 -2.53 -10.88 -11.13
N GLY A 89 -2.61 -10.55 -9.85
CA GLY A 89 -3.82 -10.16 -9.16
C GLY A 89 -3.62 -8.81 -8.48
N ILE A 90 -4.69 -8.03 -8.36
CA ILE A 90 -4.61 -6.68 -7.78
C ILE A 90 -5.71 -6.51 -6.75
N ILE A 91 -5.34 -5.99 -5.58
CA ILE A 91 -6.27 -5.63 -4.52
C ILE A 91 -6.03 -4.16 -4.17
N CYS A 92 -7.10 -3.38 -4.04
CA CYS A 92 -7.02 -1.97 -3.66
C CYS A 92 -7.60 -1.80 -2.26
N MET A 93 -6.90 -1.04 -1.42
CA MET A 93 -7.29 -0.80 -0.02
C MET A 93 -6.97 0.62 0.39
N ASP A 94 -7.59 1.07 1.48
CA ASP A 94 -7.22 2.32 2.15
C ASP A 94 -6.40 1.98 3.39
N ALA A 95 -5.48 2.87 3.76
CA ALA A 95 -4.57 2.64 4.88
C ALA A 95 -5.18 3.03 6.24
N ASP A 96 -6.48 3.13 6.34
CA ASP A 96 -7.17 3.57 7.57
C ASP A 96 -7.76 2.44 8.39
N LEU A 97 -7.50 1.18 7.97
CA LEU A 97 -8.02 -0.02 8.63
C LEU A 97 -9.54 -0.16 8.57
N GLN A 98 -10.22 0.64 7.76
CA GLN A 98 -11.66 0.48 7.53
C GLN A 98 -11.95 -0.73 6.64
N HIS A 99 -10.94 -1.20 5.91
CA HIS A 99 -10.99 -2.43 5.12
C HIS A 99 -10.02 -3.41 5.76
N PRO A 100 -10.45 -4.21 6.74
CA PRO A 100 -9.54 -5.08 7.48
C PRO A 100 -8.74 -5.99 6.54
N PRO A 101 -7.45 -6.18 6.80
CA PRO A 101 -6.62 -7.07 5.97
C PRO A 101 -7.14 -8.50 5.89
N GLU A 102 -7.94 -8.95 6.83
CA GLU A 102 -8.57 -10.27 6.80
C GLU A 102 -9.47 -10.46 5.58
N CYS A 103 -9.88 -9.38 4.93
CA CYS A 103 -10.68 -9.46 3.71
C CYS A 103 -9.86 -9.84 2.48
N ILE A 104 -8.54 -9.87 2.59
CA ILE A 104 -7.68 -10.32 1.49
C ILE A 104 -7.86 -11.83 1.33
N PRO A 105 -8.24 -12.29 0.14
CA PRO A 105 -8.46 -13.73 -0.09
C PRO A 105 -7.18 -14.55 -0.07
#